data_a7a62d3470fd4dc3f068e274af8fb5b1
#
_entry.id   a7a62d3470fd4dc3f068e274af8fb5b1
#
_cell.length_a   1.000
_cell.length_b   1.000
_cell.length_c   1.000
_cell.angle_alpha   90.00
_cell.angle_beta   90.00
_cell.angle_gamma   90.00
#
_symmetry.space_group_name_H-M   'P 1'
#
loop_
_entity.id
_entity.type
_entity.pdbx_description
1 polymer ?
#
loop_
_entity_poly.entity_id
_entity_poly.type
_entity_poly.pdbx_seq_one_letter_code
_entity_poly.pdbx_strand_id
1 'polypeptide(L)'
;KTINLGLFYGMGKNKLQAELGVNKERANDLFKQYHARVPFVKQLMDSVMARAQDRGKVRTLLGRLCRFHLWEPNQFGIHKPLTHDAALAEHGPGIRRAYTYKALNRLIQGSAADMTKKAMIELHKEGITPHIQVHDELDISVSDNADKIKDIMESAVELEVPNKVDYESGPNWGTIK
;
A
#
# COMPACT_ATOMS: atom_id res chain seq x y z
N LYS A 1 -9.58 -13.84 -2.57
CA LYS A 1 -8.91 -12.58 -2.93
C LYS A 1 -8.67 -11.73 -1.67
N THR A 2 -9.69 -11.36 -0.91
CA THR A 2 -9.63 -10.47 0.28
C THR A 2 -8.65 -10.97 1.35
N ILE A 3 -8.65 -12.27 1.66
CA ILE A 3 -7.77 -12.87 2.67
C ILE A 3 -6.31 -12.82 2.26
N ASN A 4 -6.00 -13.15 1.01
CA ASN A 4 -4.63 -13.07 0.50
C ASN A 4 -4.09 -11.65 0.56
N LEU A 5 -4.88 -10.67 0.14
CA LEU A 5 -4.53 -9.25 0.26
C LEU A 5 -4.35 -8.83 1.72
N GLY A 6 -5.27 -9.24 2.60
CA GLY A 6 -5.18 -8.94 4.03
C GLY A 6 -3.89 -9.48 4.65
N LEU A 7 -3.56 -10.74 4.41
CA LEU A 7 -2.33 -11.37 4.90
C LEU A 7 -1.08 -10.71 4.31
N PHE A 8 -1.10 -10.38 3.03
CA PHE A 8 -0.02 -9.66 2.37
C PHE A 8 0.24 -8.30 3.03
N TYR A 9 -0.81 -7.57 3.42
CA TYR A 9 -0.70 -6.29 4.10
C TYR A 9 -0.60 -6.38 5.63
N GLY A 10 -0.31 -7.56 6.17
CA GLY A 10 -0.04 -7.75 7.59
C GLY A 10 -1.28 -7.95 8.47
N MET A 11 -2.35 -8.52 7.91
CA MET A 11 -3.50 -8.95 8.70
C MET A 11 -3.04 -9.92 9.80
N GLY A 12 -3.36 -9.57 11.05
CA GLY A 12 -3.06 -10.43 12.20
C GLY A 12 -4.02 -11.62 12.32
N LYS A 13 -3.62 -12.61 13.12
CA LYS A 13 -4.36 -13.87 13.33
C LYS A 13 -5.79 -13.65 13.82
N ASN A 14 -6.01 -12.72 14.73
CA ASN A 14 -7.35 -12.45 15.28
C ASN A 14 -8.30 -11.90 14.20
N LYS A 15 -7.80 -11.02 13.33
CA LYS A 15 -8.59 -10.52 12.21
C LYS A 15 -8.85 -11.61 11.18
N LEU A 16 -7.85 -12.44 10.87
CA LEU A 16 -8.02 -13.60 9.99
C LEU A 16 -9.08 -14.57 10.52
N GLN A 17 -9.07 -14.83 11.83
CA GLN A 17 -10.07 -15.65 12.50
C GLN A 17 -11.49 -15.10 12.33
N ALA A 18 -11.66 -13.81 12.57
CA ALA A 18 -12.96 -13.13 12.45
C ALA A 18 -13.48 -13.12 11.00
N GLU A 19 -12.61 -12.81 10.04
CA GLU A 19 -12.96 -12.75 8.60
C GLU A 19 -13.37 -14.12 8.03
N LEU A 20 -12.77 -15.20 8.54
CA LEU A 20 -13.05 -16.55 8.08
C LEU A 20 -14.14 -17.27 8.89
N GLY A 21 -14.55 -16.74 10.04
CA GLY A 21 -15.47 -17.43 10.96
C GLY A 21 -14.94 -18.77 11.50
N VAL A 22 -13.62 -18.95 11.57
CA VAL A 22 -12.99 -20.20 12.01
C VAL A 22 -12.53 -20.10 13.47
N ASN A 23 -12.23 -21.26 14.09
CA ASN A 23 -11.64 -21.27 15.42
C ASN A 23 -10.18 -20.79 15.41
N LYS A 24 -9.64 -20.51 16.60
CA LYS A 24 -8.29 -19.96 16.79
C LYS A 24 -7.20 -20.89 16.27
N GLU A 25 -7.36 -22.21 16.41
CA GLU A 25 -6.38 -23.20 15.95
C GLU A 25 -6.29 -23.18 14.43
N ARG A 26 -7.43 -23.23 13.75
CA ARG A 26 -7.50 -23.20 12.29
C ARG A 26 -6.96 -21.89 11.72
N ALA A 27 -7.27 -20.74 12.34
CA ALA A 27 -6.70 -19.44 11.95
C ALA A 27 -5.17 -19.43 12.10
N ASN A 28 -4.63 -20.00 13.19
CA ASN A 28 -3.20 -20.10 13.39
C ASN A 28 -2.53 -21.00 12.34
N ASP A 29 -3.13 -22.13 12.00
CA ASP A 29 -2.60 -23.04 10.99
C ASP A 29 -2.58 -22.39 9.59
N LEU A 30 -3.66 -21.75 9.19
CA LEU A 30 -3.74 -21.04 7.93
C LEU A 30 -2.71 -19.90 7.86
N PHE A 31 -2.54 -19.15 8.95
CA PHE A 31 -1.55 -18.09 9.06
C PHE A 31 -0.12 -18.64 8.91
N LYS A 32 0.20 -19.74 9.58
CA LYS A 32 1.51 -20.41 9.46
C LYS A 32 1.74 -20.94 8.05
N GLN A 33 0.75 -21.63 7.45
CA GLN A 33 0.84 -22.16 6.09
C GLN A 33 1.06 -21.05 5.05
N TYR A 34 0.35 -19.93 5.18
CA TYR A 34 0.54 -18.79 4.28
C TYR A 34 1.98 -18.28 4.34
N HIS A 35 2.48 -17.98 5.54
CA HIS A 35 3.84 -17.44 5.69
C HIS A 35 4.95 -18.46 5.37
N ALA A 36 4.68 -19.75 5.48
CA ALA A 36 5.60 -20.78 5.02
C ALA A 36 5.69 -20.85 3.49
N ARG A 37 4.57 -20.62 2.79
CA ARG A 37 4.54 -20.63 1.31
C ARG A 37 5.08 -19.36 0.68
N VAL A 38 4.95 -18.21 1.36
CA VAL A 38 5.39 -16.89 0.88
C VAL A 38 6.25 -16.17 1.93
N PRO A 39 7.41 -16.74 2.30
CA PRO A 39 8.24 -16.23 3.40
C PRO A 39 8.75 -14.80 3.15
N PHE A 40 8.94 -14.40 1.90
CA PHE A 40 9.40 -13.07 1.53
C PHE A 40 8.43 -11.96 1.99
N VAL A 41 7.12 -12.25 2.05
CA VAL A 41 6.13 -11.26 2.53
C VAL A 41 6.40 -10.89 3.99
N LYS A 42 6.64 -11.90 4.84
CA LYS A 42 6.96 -11.67 6.24
C LYS A 42 8.29 -10.95 6.40
N GLN A 43 9.32 -11.38 5.67
CA GLN A 43 10.66 -10.74 5.71
C GLN A 43 10.60 -9.28 5.26
N LEU A 44 9.85 -8.98 4.19
CA LEU A 44 9.63 -7.62 3.72
C LEU A 44 8.92 -6.78 4.77
N MET A 45 7.84 -7.31 5.36
CA MET A 45 7.07 -6.63 6.39
C MET A 45 7.95 -6.28 7.60
N ASP A 46 8.67 -7.26 8.15
CA ASP A 46 9.54 -7.07 9.31
C ASP A 46 10.66 -6.06 9.02
N SER A 47 11.29 -6.13 7.84
CA SER A 47 12.31 -5.19 7.39
C SER A 47 11.80 -3.76 7.25
N VAL A 48 10.63 -3.59 6.63
CA VAL A 48 10.03 -2.26 6.43
C VAL A 48 9.56 -1.66 7.76
N MET A 49 8.98 -2.47 8.64
CA MET A 49 8.58 -2.03 9.98
C MET A 49 9.79 -1.62 10.84
N ALA A 50 10.85 -2.42 10.84
CA ALA A 50 12.09 -2.09 11.55
C ALA A 50 12.69 -0.78 11.05
N ARG A 51 12.74 -0.58 9.72
CA ARG A 51 13.21 0.69 9.11
C ARG A 51 12.31 1.87 9.48
N ALA A 52 11.00 1.69 9.49
CA ALA A 52 10.07 2.74 9.93
C ALA A 52 10.26 3.09 11.40
N GLN A 53 10.51 2.09 12.25
CA GLN A 53 10.77 2.29 13.68
C GLN A 53 12.10 3.01 13.93
N ASP A 54 13.17 2.60 13.26
CA ASP A 54 14.51 3.16 13.40
C ASP A 54 14.59 4.58 12.80
N ARG A 55 14.28 4.71 11.51
CA ARG A 55 14.48 5.94 10.75
C ARG A 55 13.32 6.90 10.75
N GLY A 56 12.15 6.49 11.25
CA GLY A 56 10.91 7.28 11.24
C GLY A 56 10.35 7.55 9.85
N LYS A 57 10.80 6.83 8.83
CA LYS A 57 10.36 7.02 7.44
C LYS A 57 10.64 5.79 6.59
N VAL A 58 9.81 5.61 5.56
CA VAL A 58 10.05 4.72 4.42
C VAL A 58 9.93 5.51 3.12
N ARG A 59 10.52 5.02 2.04
CA ARG A 59 10.44 5.62 0.70
C ARG A 59 9.67 4.71 -0.23
N THR A 60 8.76 5.28 -1.01
CA THR A 60 8.09 4.60 -2.11
C THR A 60 9.05 4.29 -3.25
N LEU A 61 8.60 3.56 -4.26
CA LEU A 61 9.37 3.20 -5.45
C LEU A 61 10.01 4.41 -6.13
N LEU A 62 9.28 5.51 -6.26
CA LEU A 62 9.78 6.76 -6.88
C LEU A 62 10.37 7.74 -5.85
N GLY A 63 10.65 7.30 -4.63
CA GLY A 63 11.40 8.06 -3.63
C GLY A 63 10.57 8.96 -2.71
N ARG A 64 9.24 9.00 -2.85
CA ARG A 64 8.37 9.78 -1.96
C ARG A 64 8.44 9.27 -0.52
N LEU A 65 8.50 10.21 0.42
CA LEU A 65 8.65 9.91 1.85
C LEU A 65 7.29 9.67 2.52
N CYS A 66 7.18 8.53 3.19
CA CYS A 66 6.14 8.26 4.18
C CYS A 66 6.74 8.35 5.58
N ARG A 67 6.27 9.29 6.39
CA ARG A 67 6.85 9.60 7.72
C ARG A 67 6.04 8.98 8.85
N PHE A 68 6.76 8.60 9.93
CA PHE A 68 6.23 8.07 11.20
C PHE A 68 6.80 8.94 12.33
N HIS A 69 6.20 10.11 12.54
CA HIS A 69 6.68 11.14 13.47
C HIS A 69 5.93 11.15 14.80
N LEU A 70 4.88 10.35 14.93
CA LEU A 70 4.13 10.20 16.17
C LEU A 70 4.67 9.05 17.01
N TRP A 71 4.47 9.12 18.32
CA TRP A 71 4.98 8.19 19.30
C TRP A 71 3.87 7.71 20.22
N GLU A 72 4.04 6.50 20.77
CA GLU A 72 3.13 5.84 21.69
C GLU A 72 3.94 5.06 22.74
N PRO A 73 3.38 4.75 23.93
CA PRO A 73 4.06 3.91 24.89
C PRO A 73 4.31 2.51 24.31
N ASN A 74 5.43 1.91 24.68
CA ASN A 74 5.77 0.54 24.30
C ASN A 74 5.06 -0.49 25.21
N GLN A 75 3.75 -0.33 25.34
CA GLN A 75 2.88 -1.19 26.12
C GLN A 75 1.74 -1.70 25.26
N PHE A 76 1.15 -2.83 25.66
CA PHE A 76 -0.03 -3.34 24.99
C PHE A 76 -1.25 -2.48 25.34
N GLY A 77 -2.01 -2.09 24.33
CA GLY A 77 -3.20 -1.26 24.53
C GLY A 77 -3.50 -0.37 23.32
N ILE A 78 -4.59 0.39 23.43
CA ILE A 78 -4.95 1.42 22.47
C ILE A 78 -4.51 2.75 23.05
N HIS A 79 -3.53 3.38 22.42
CA HIS A 79 -2.98 4.65 22.84
C HIS A 79 -3.23 5.72 21.80
N LYS A 80 -3.42 6.97 22.26
CA LYS A 80 -3.45 8.14 21.37
C LYS A 80 -2.00 8.54 21.07
N PRO A 81 -1.57 8.49 19.80
CA PRO A 81 -0.20 8.87 19.47
C PRO A 81 0.05 10.38 19.67
N LEU A 82 1.21 10.70 20.20
CA LEU A 82 1.64 12.05 20.55
C LEU A 82 2.89 12.44 19.76
N THR A 83 3.28 13.73 19.82
CA THR A 83 4.62 14.15 19.39
C THR A 83 5.67 13.50 20.29
N HIS A 84 6.92 13.44 19.86
CA HIS A 84 8.01 12.81 20.62
C HIS A 84 8.11 13.35 22.07
N ASP A 85 8.16 14.67 22.19
CA ASP A 85 8.38 15.33 23.49
C ASP A 85 7.17 15.16 24.41
N ALA A 86 5.95 15.24 23.86
CA ALA A 86 4.74 14.99 24.64
C ALA A 86 4.65 13.52 25.08
N ALA A 87 4.99 12.57 24.22
CA ALA A 87 5.01 11.15 24.56
C ALA A 87 6.07 10.84 25.64
N LEU A 88 7.24 11.46 25.53
CA LEU A 88 8.32 11.32 26.52
C LEU A 88 7.92 11.89 27.87
N ALA A 89 7.26 13.04 27.88
CA ALA A 89 6.78 13.68 29.12
C ALA A 89 5.67 12.86 29.80
N GLU A 90 4.76 12.26 29.01
CA GLU A 90 3.63 11.51 29.56
C GLU A 90 3.99 10.06 29.95
N HIS A 91 4.84 9.40 29.15
CA HIS A 91 5.09 7.96 29.29
C HIS A 91 6.56 7.62 29.62
N GLY A 92 7.44 8.61 29.76
CA GLY A 92 8.86 8.39 30.01
C GLY A 92 9.59 7.77 28.80
N PRO A 93 10.80 7.20 28.99
CA PRO A 93 11.64 6.70 27.91
C PRO A 93 11.12 5.42 27.23
N GLY A 94 10.11 4.77 27.79
CA GLY A 94 9.52 3.53 27.25
C GLY A 94 8.56 3.76 26.10
N ILE A 95 8.92 4.60 25.11
CA ILE A 95 8.10 4.93 23.95
C ILE A 95 8.64 4.35 22.65
N ARG A 96 7.76 4.18 21.66
CA ARG A 96 8.10 3.73 20.30
C ARG A 96 7.35 4.58 19.26
N ARG A 97 7.80 4.54 18.02
CA ARG A 97 7.05 5.19 16.92
C ARG A 97 5.72 4.52 16.69
N ALA A 98 4.67 5.33 16.62
CA ALA A 98 3.31 4.87 16.38
C ALA A 98 3.09 4.48 14.89
N TYR A 99 2.13 3.60 14.66
CA TYR A 99 1.66 3.18 13.33
C TYR A 99 2.69 2.50 12.43
N THR A 100 3.84 2.08 12.94
CA THR A 100 4.88 1.42 12.11
C THR A 100 4.40 0.10 11.51
N TYR A 101 3.40 -0.55 12.11
CA TYR A 101 2.74 -1.73 11.53
C TYR A 101 2.06 -1.46 10.18
N LYS A 102 1.76 -0.18 9.85
CA LYS A 102 1.22 0.24 8.56
C LYS A 102 2.30 0.51 7.51
N ALA A 103 3.57 0.33 7.85
CA ALA A 103 4.69 0.75 7.00
C ALA A 103 4.72 0.02 5.65
N LEU A 104 4.48 -1.30 5.64
CA LEU A 104 4.41 -2.07 4.39
C LEU A 104 3.25 -1.60 3.52
N ASN A 105 2.06 -1.46 4.09
CA ASN A 105 0.89 -0.98 3.34
C ASN A 105 1.16 0.42 2.72
N ARG A 106 1.72 1.36 3.50
CA ARG A 106 2.08 2.69 3.00
C ARG A 106 3.14 2.65 1.91
N LEU A 107 4.11 1.74 2.01
CA LEU A 107 5.13 1.54 0.99
C LEU A 107 4.51 1.08 -0.32
N ILE A 108 3.72 0.00 -0.30
CA ILE A 108 3.13 -0.61 -1.49
C ILE A 108 2.08 0.32 -2.12
N GLN A 109 1.09 0.76 -1.34
CA GLN A 109 0.03 1.65 -1.84
C GLN A 109 0.58 3.01 -2.29
N GLY A 110 1.59 3.52 -1.59
CA GLY A 110 2.27 4.73 -1.99
C GLY A 110 3.03 4.57 -3.31
N SER A 111 3.68 3.42 -3.53
CA SER A 111 4.37 3.12 -4.78
C SER A 111 3.39 2.96 -5.94
N ALA A 112 2.26 2.27 -5.74
CA ALA A 112 1.19 2.17 -6.73
C ALA A 112 0.65 3.55 -7.14
N ALA A 113 0.36 4.42 -6.15
CA ALA A 113 -0.07 5.79 -6.42
C ALA A 113 1.00 6.63 -7.16
N ASP A 114 2.28 6.36 -6.93
CA ASP A 114 3.37 7.03 -7.67
C ASP A 114 3.40 6.57 -9.13
N MET A 115 3.13 5.29 -9.41
CA MET A 115 3.05 4.75 -10.78
C MET A 115 1.94 5.42 -11.58
N THR A 116 0.72 5.51 -11.01
CA THR A 116 -0.41 6.19 -11.65
C THR A 116 -0.10 7.67 -11.93
N LYS A 117 0.50 8.37 -10.95
CA LYS A 117 0.90 9.77 -11.14
C LYS A 117 1.98 9.93 -12.22
N LYS A 118 2.93 9.00 -12.29
CA LYS A 118 3.96 9.01 -13.34
C LYS A 118 3.32 8.79 -14.70
N ALA A 119 2.38 7.84 -14.82
CA ALA A 119 1.60 7.63 -16.05
C ALA A 119 0.85 8.90 -16.48
N MET A 120 0.18 9.59 -15.55
CA MET A 120 -0.48 10.87 -15.85
C MET A 120 0.48 11.93 -16.40
N ILE A 121 1.71 12.00 -15.86
CA ILE A 121 2.73 12.94 -16.33
C ILE A 121 3.16 12.60 -17.77
N GLU A 122 3.38 11.32 -18.04
CA GLU A 122 3.80 10.89 -19.40
C GLU A 122 2.66 11.09 -20.43
N LEU A 123 1.41 10.79 -20.05
CA LEU A 123 0.23 11.09 -20.87
C LEU A 123 0.12 12.59 -21.18
N HIS A 124 0.33 13.44 -20.16
CA HIS A 124 0.26 14.90 -20.33
C HIS A 124 1.32 15.42 -21.31
N LYS A 125 2.53 14.87 -21.30
CA LYS A 125 3.58 15.22 -22.27
C LYS A 125 3.19 14.92 -23.71
N GLU A 126 2.34 13.92 -23.90
CA GLU A 126 1.78 13.52 -25.21
C GLU A 126 0.48 14.27 -25.56
N GLY A 127 0.13 15.30 -24.78
CA GLY A 127 -1.10 16.08 -24.97
C GLY A 127 -2.37 15.40 -24.51
N ILE A 128 -2.28 14.27 -23.79
CA ILE A 128 -3.40 13.49 -23.29
C ILE A 128 -3.62 13.84 -21.82
N THR A 129 -4.78 14.40 -21.49
CA THR A 129 -5.12 14.78 -20.12
C THR A 129 -6.26 13.93 -19.58
N PRO A 130 -6.02 13.10 -18.56
CA PRO A 130 -7.09 12.41 -17.85
C PRO A 130 -8.06 13.39 -17.21
N HIS A 131 -9.35 13.11 -17.28
CA HIS A 131 -10.40 13.92 -16.66
C HIS A 131 -10.63 13.54 -15.20
N ILE A 132 -10.57 12.26 -14.89
CA ILE A 132 -10.77 11.71 -13.55
C ILE A 132 -9.67 10.68 -13.26
N GLN A 133 -9.24 10.63 -12.01
CA GLN A 133 -8.37 9.57 -11.50
C GLN A 133 -9.02 8.95 -10.27
N VAL A 134 -9.29 7.65 -10.31
CA VAL A 134 -9.83 6.86 -9.21
C VAL A 134 -8.86 5.74 -8.88
N HIS A 135 -8.10 5.87 -7.78
CA HIS A 135 -7.05 4.92 -7.39
C HIS A 135 -6.01 4.70 -8.51
N ASP A 136 -6.08 3.57 -9.20
CA ASP A 136 -5.21 3.12 -10.29
C ASP A 136 -5.87 3.25 -11.68
N GLU A 137 -7.07 3.80 -11.74
CA GLU A 137 -7.87 4.03 -12.94
C GLU A 137 -7.75 5.47 -13.43
N LEU A 138 -7.70 5.65 -14.73
CA LEU A 138 -7.71 6.95 -15.41
C LEU A 138 -8.83 6.99 -16.45
N ASP A 139 -9.74 7.94 -16.27
CA ASP A 139 -10.78 8.24 -17.25
C ASP A 139 -10.29 9.27 -18.26
N ILE A 140 -10.36 8.93 -19.52
CA ILE A 140 -9.84 9.73 -20.62
C ILE A 140 -10.88 9.74 -21.74
N SER A 141 -11.18 10.91 -22.30
CA SER A 141 -11.91 10.96 -23.57
C SER A 141 -10.99 10.56 -24.70
N VAL A 142 -11.28 9.44 -25.33
CA VAL A 142 -10.45 8.85 -26.39
C VAL A 142 -11.19 8.93 -27.72
N SER A 143 -10.51 9.36 -28.78
CA SER A 143 -10.94 9.11 -30.15
C SER A 143 -10.23 7.87 -30.69
N ASP A 144 -8.94 7.92 -30.99
CA ASP A 144 -8.24 6.85 -31.72
C ASP A 144 -6.91 6.38 -31.09
N ASN A 145 -6.65 6.72 -29.84
CA ASN A 145 -5.32 6.55 -29.22
C ASN A 145 -5.26 5.53 -28.05
N ALA A 146 -6.20 4.59 -27.97
CA ALA A 146 -6.29 3.65 -26.85
C ALA A 146 -5.00 2.83 -26.65
N ASP A 147 -4.42 2.28 -27.70
CA ASP A 147 -3.19 1.49 -27.64
C ASP A 147 -2.01 2.35 -27.18
N LYS A 148 -1.88 3.58 -27.68
CA LYS A 148 -0.84 4.51 -27.24
C LYS A 148 -0.97 4.86 -25.77
N ILE A 149 -2.19 5.09 -25.27
CA ILE A 149 -2.46 5.37 -23.85
C ILE A 149 -2.04 4.17 -23.00
N LYS A 150 -2.43 2.98 -23.40
CA LYS A 150 -2.08 1.74 -22.73
C LYS A 150 -0.56 1.55 -22.64
N ASP A 151 0.15 1.70 -23.77
CA ASP A 151 1.61 1.57 -23.83
C ASP A 151 2.31 2.58 -22.91
N ILE A 152 1.85 3.84 -22.87
CA ILE A 152 2.37 4.87 -21.97
C ILE A 152 2.16 4.48 -20.51
N MET A 153 0.98 4.01 -20.15
CA MET A 153 0.66 3.63 -18.78
C MET A 153 1.45 2.38 -18.34
N GLU A 154 1.58 1.38 -19.20
CA GLU A 154 2.33 0.15 -18.94
C GLU A 154 3.84 0.42 -18.78
N SER A 155 4.38 1.36 -19.57
CA SER A 155 5.81 1.71 -19.60
C SER A 155 6.21 2.87 -18.67
N ALA A 156 5.25 3.54 -18.03
CA ALA A 156 5.53 4.73 -17.21
C ALA A 156 6.54 4.47 -16.08
N VAL A 157 6.56 3.26 -15.53
CA VAL A 157 7.53 2.81 -14.54
C VAL A 157 8.03 1.44 -14.92
N GLU A 158 9.34 1.32 -15.10
CA GLU A 158 9.98 0.04 -15.37
C GLU A 158 10.00 -0.84 -14.12
N LEU A 159 9.48 -2.05 -14.22
CA LEU A 159 9.46 -3.06 -13.17
C LEU A 159 10.04 -4.38 -13.70
N GLU A 160 10.56 -5.22 -12.79
CA GLU A 160 11.01 -6.57 -13.14
C GLU A 160 9.88 -7.48 -13.64
N VAL A 161 8.64 -7.17 -13.27
CA VAL A 161 7.43 -7.86 -13.75
C VAL A 161 6.64 -6.93 -14.66
N PRO A 162 5.99 -7.44 -15.72
CA PRO A 162 5.19 -6.62 -16.60
C PRO A 162 4.06 -5.91 -15.85
N ASN A 163 3.96 -4.61 -16.02
CA ASN A 163 2.76 -3.85 -15.66
C ASN A 163 1.75 -4.00 -16.78
N LYS A 164 0.49 -4.34 -16.47
CA LYS A 164 -0.57 -4.51 -17.44
C LYS A 164 -1.73 -3.60 -17.13
N VAL A 165 -2.28 -3.00 -18.19
CA VAL A 165 -3.40 -2.09 -18.14
C VAL A 165 -4.59 -2.74 -18.83
N ASP A 166 -5.68 -2.90 -18.10
CA ASP A 166 -6.97 -3.27 -18.65
C ASP A 166 -7.62 -2.01 -19.24
N TYR A 167 -8.23 -2.16 -20.42
CA TYR A 167 -8.88 -1.08 -21.15
C TYR A 167 -10.33 -1.43 -21.40
N GLU A 168 -11.20 -0.51 -21.04
CA GLU A 168 -12.62 -0.56 -21.34
C GLU A 168 -13.07 0.76 -21.97
N SER A 169 -14.02 0.72 -22.88
CA SER A 169 -14.57 1.92 -23.52
C SER A 169 -16.09 1.88 -23.56
N GLY A 170 -16.69 3.06 -23.51
CA GLY A 170 -18.13 3.22 -23.56
C GLY A 170 -18.53 4.66 -23.83
N PRO A 171 -19.81 4.95 -24.03
CA PRO A 171 -20.29 6.30 -24.33
C PRO A 171 -20.15 7.26 -23.14
N ASN A 172 -20.02 6.76 -21.93
CA ASN A 172 -19.76 7.52 -20.72
C ASN A 172 -19.26 6.60 -19.60
N TRP A 173 -18.63 7.17 -18.58
CA TRP A 173 -18.07 6.44 -17.45
C TRP A 173 -19.09 5.58 -16.69
N GLY A 174 -20.34 6.02 -16.57
CA GLY A 174 -21.38 5.27 -15.87
C GLY A 174 -21.85 4.00 -16.59
N THR A 175 -21.45 3.78 -17.84
CA THR A 175 -21.79 2.59 -18.64
C THR A 175 -20.62 1.65 -18.88
N ILE A 176 -19.41 2.03 -18.47
CA ILE A 176 -18.21 1.19 -18.47
C ILE A 176 -18.32 0.26 -17.23
N LYS A 177 -18.07 -1.04 -17.40
CA LYS A 177 -18.18 -2.05 -16.34
C LYS A 177 -16.81 -2.52 -15.89
#